data_a31a4fc6a981adeccddf27995f861398
#
_entry.id   a31a4fc6a981adeccddf27995f861398
#
_cell.length_a   1.000
_cell.length_b   1.000
_cell.length_c   1.000
_cell.angle_alpha   90.00
_cell.angle_beta   90.00
_cell.angle_gamma   90.00
#
_symmetry.space_group_name_H-M   'P 1'
#
loop_
_entity.id
_entity.type
_entity.pdbx_description
1 polymer ?
#
loop_
_entity_poly.entity_id
_entity_poly.type
_entity_poly.pdbx_seq_one_letter_code
_entity_poly.pdbx_strand_id
1 'polypeptide(L)'
;MKLFYLGPEGTFTHQAAMTAADQFATLGDFDLIALPDVPAIMQAVQSRQGWGVIAWENNVEGYVVPNLDALIDAPNAAGFARISVDVAFNAFTVRGHSIYDCTGNPVSAHPHGLAQCTRFIAEHHLQPEPASSNAAACRDLKPGRVALGPSLCGELYDLDTLAEHVQD
;
A
#
# COMPACT_ATOMS: atom_id res chain seq x y z
N MET A 1 -9.03 -0.23 20.46
CA MET A 1 -8.21 -1.48 20.33
C MET A 1 -7.09 -1.21 19.33
N LYS A 2 -5.93 -1.90 19.43
CA LYS A 2 -4.85 -1.73 18.44
C LYS A 2 -5.06 -2.66 17.25
N LEU A 3 -4.86 -2.13 16.03
CA LEU A 3 -4.85 -2.89 14.78
C LEU A 3 -3.54 -2.58 14.04
N PHE A 4 -2.65 -3.56 14.03
CA PHE A 4 -1.32 -3.46 13.42
C PHE A 4 -1.38 -3.82 11.94
N TYR A 5 -0.65 -3.10 11.11
CA TYR A 5 -0.54 -3.37 9.67
C TYR A 5 0.87 -3.11 9.16
N LEU A 6 1.21 -3.67 7.99
CA LEU A 6 2.49 -3.42 7.34
C LEU A 6 2.52 -1.99 6.77
N GLY A 7 3.38 -1.15 7.37
CA GLY A 7 3.58 0.23 6.95
C GLY A 7 4.40 0.39 5.65
N PRO A 8 4.63 1.61 5.25
CA PRO A 8 4.17 2.86 5.87
C PRO A 8 2.66 3.13 5.68
N GLU A 9 2.16 4.24 6.22
CA GLU A 9 0.82 4.75 5.89
C GLU A 9 0.67 4.93 4.36
N GLY A 10 -0.56 4.80 3.85
CA GLY A 10 -0.84 4.90 2.41
C GLY A 10 -0.61 3.61 1.61
N THR A 11 -0.22 2.50 2.25
CA THR A 11 -0.13 1.18 1.58
C THR A 11 -1.50 0.54 1.39
N PHE A 12 -1.61 -0.46 0.49
CA PHE A 12 -2.83 -1.28 0.38
C PHE A 12 -3.15 -2.04 1.67
N THR A 13 -2.14 -2.41 2.48
CA THR A 13 -2.37 -2.97 3.82
C THR A 13 -2.91 -1.95 4.81
N HIS A 14 -2.53 -0.67 4.69
CA HIS A 14 -3.19 0.41 5.45
C HIS A 14 -4.67 0.54 5.05
N GLN A 15 -4.97 0.55 3.76
CA GLN A 15 -6.34 0.58 3.26
C GLN A 15 -7.15 -0.63 3.75
N ALA A 16 -6.57 -1.83 3.77
CA ALA A 16 -7.19 -3.02 4.33
C ALA A 16 -7.44 -2.88 5.84
N ALA A 17 -6.51 -2.26 6.58
CA ALA A 17 -6.68 -2.02 8.02
C ALA A 17 -7.80 -1.01 8.30
N MET A 18 -7.93 0.05 7.50
CA MET A 18 -9.05 1.00 7.58
C MET A 18 -10.39 0.30 7.32
N THR A 19 -10.47 -0.49 6.24
CA THR A 19 -11.67 -1.27 5.90
C THR A 19 -12.03 -2.25 7.00
N ALA A 20 -11.04 -2.92 7.62
CA ALA A 20 -11.26 -3.82 8.73
C ALA A 20 -11.78 -3.07 9.98
N ALA A 21 -11.21 -1.92 10.30
CA ALA A 21 -11.65 -1.10 11.43
C ALA A 21 -13.11 -0.65 11.27
N ASP A 22 -13.51 -0.23 10.08
CA ASP A 22 -14.88 0.15 9.76
C ASP A 22 -15.84 -1.04 9.82
N GLN A 23 -15.46 -2.17 9.22
CA GLN A 23 -16.28 -3.39 9.18
C GLN A 23 -16.54 -3.96 10.58
N PHE A 24 -15.57 -3.84 11.46
CA PHE A 24 -15.63 -4.37 12.82
C PHE A 24 -15.80 -3.29 13.91
N ALA A 25 -16.28 -2.11 13.53
CA ALA A 25 -16.51 -0.98 14.47
C ALA A 25 -17.43 -1.35 15.65
N THR A 26 -18.29 -2.37 15.51
CA THR A 26 -19.12 -2.88 16.62
C THR A 26 -18.32 -3.54 17.75
N LEU A 27 -17.06 -3.93 17.49
CA LEU A 27 -16.15 -4.47 18.52
C LEU A 27 -15.47 -3.35 19.33
N GLY A 28 -15.53 -2.10 18.87
CA GLY A 28 -14.93 -0.90 19.46
C GLY A 28 -14.04 -0.15 18.47
N ASP A 29 -13.52 1.00 18.91
CA ASP A 29 -12.62 1.82 18.08
C ASP A 29 -11.24 1.19 17.95
N PHE A 30 -10.70 1.24 16.73
CA PHE A 30 -9.37 0.73 16.40
C PHE A 30 -8.35 1.86 16.21
N ASP A 31 -7.23 1.78 16.92
CA ASP A 31 -6.04 2.58 16.68
C ASP A 31 -5.19 1.85 15.63
N LEU A 32 -5.06 2.41 14.43
CA LEU A 32 -4.26 1.84 13.35
C LEU A 32 -2.78 2.14 13.57
N ILE A 33 -1.94 1.11 13.62
CA ILE A 33 -0.52 1.21 13.95
C ILE A 33 0.31 0.54 12.85
N ALA A 34 1.10 1.34 12.14
CA ALA A 34 2.04 0.83 11.15
C ALA A 34 3.23 0.15 11.83
N LEU A 35 3.57 -1.06 11.38
CA LEU A 35 4.77 -1.79 11.78
C LEU A 35 5.69 -2.03 10.58
N PRO A 36 7.00 -2.21 10.82
CA PRO A 36 7.98 -2.28 9.73
C PRO A 36 7.93 -3.57 8.92
N ASP A 37 7.48 -4.66 9.51
CA ASP A 37 7.45 -5.97 8.87
C ASP A 37 6.37 -6.89 9.47
N VAL A 38 6.08 -7.99 8.79
CA VAL A 38 5.08 -8.99 9.21
C VAL A 38 5.51 -9.73 10.49
N PRO A 39 6.78 -10.09 10.70
CA PRO A 39 7.23 -10.65 11.98
C PRO A 39 6.90 -9.78 13.20
N ALA A 40 7.06 -8.46 13.11
CA ALA A 40 6.69 -7.52 14.17
C ALA A 40 5.17 -7.51 14.43
N ILE A 41 4.35 -7.60 13.36
CA ILE A 41 2.89 -7.73 13.48
C ILE A 41 2.54 -9.03 14.22
N MET A 42 3.10 -10.15 13.78
CA MET A 42 2.82 -11.45 14.37
C MET A 42 3.28 -11.53 15.84
N GLN A 43 4.41 -10.91 16.19
CA GLN A 43 4.87 -10.80 17.57
C GLN A 43 3.88 -10.01 18.44
N ALA A 44 3.38 -8.88 17.96
CA ALA A 44 2.40 -8.07 18.67
C ALA A 44 1.09 -8.84 18.90
N VAL A 45 0.59 -9.56 17.86
CA VAL A 45 -0.62 -10.40 17.94
C VAL A 45 -0.43 -11.53 18.94
N GLN A 46 0.65 -12.30 18.86
CA GLN A 46 0.95 -13.41 19.77
C GLN A 46 1.10 -12.95 21.23
N SER A 47 1.61 -11.73 21.43
CA SER A 47 1.74 -11.08 22.74
C SER A 47 0.41 -10.45 23.22
N ARG A 48 -0.70 -10.67 22.51
CA ARG A 48 -2.04 -10.15 22.83
C ARG A 48 -2.10 -8.62 22.96
N GLN A 49 -1.27 -7.92 22.18
CA GLN A 49 -1.26 -6.44 22.17
C GLN A 49 -2.38 -5.85 21.32
N GLY A 50 -2.92 -6.64 20.38
CA GLY A 50 -3.99 -6.22 19.48
C GLY A 50 -4.20 -7.21 18.33
N TRP A 51 -4.83 -6.73 17.29
CA TRP A 51 -5.11 -7.46 16.04
C TRP A 51 -4.05 -7.13 15.00
N GLY A 52 -3.93 -7.97 13.97
CA GLY A 52 -3.01 -7.75 12.86
C GLY A 52 -3.70 -7.89 11.51
N VAL A 53 -3.29 -7.05 10.55
CA VAL A 53 -3.66 -7.17 9.13
C VAL A 53 -2.40 -7.51 8.35
N ILE A 54 -2.44 -8.64 7.64
CA ILE A 54 -1.36 -9.08 6.75
C ILE A 54 -1.94 -9.40 5.36
N ALA A 55 -1.17 -9.11 4.31
CA ALA A 55 -1.55 -9.50 2.96
C ALA A 55 -1.55 -11.03 2.85
N TRP A 56 -2.64 -11.58 2.33
CA TRP A 56 -2.83 -13.03 2.19
C TRP A 56 -2.60 -13.49 0.75
N GLU A 57 -3.22 -12.77 -0.19
CA GLU A 57 -3.29 -13.13 -1.60
C GLU A 57 -3.41 -11.86 -2.46
N ASN A 58 -2.80 -11.90 -3.62
CA ASN A 58 -2.98 -10.93 -4.69
C ASN A 58 -3.41 -11.69 -5.95
N ASN A 59 -4.47 -11.24 -6.63
CA ASN A 59 -5.03 -11.92 -7.80
C ASN A 59 -4.05 -12.00 -8.99
N VAL A 60 -3.03 -11.14 -9.04
CA VAL A 60 -2.01 -11.13 -10.09
C VAL A 60 -0.86 -12.08 -9.75
N GLU A 61 -0.42 -12.11 -8.50
CA GLU A 61 0.79 -12.82 -8.05
C GLU A 61 0.50 -14.08 -7.22
N GLY A 62 -0.76 -14.27 -6.81
CA GLY A 62 -1.18 -15.39 -5.98
C GLY A 62 -0.92 -15.16 -4.48
N TYR A 63 -0.68 -16.25 -3.76
CA TYR A 63 -0.50 -16.22 -2.31
C TYR A 63 0.82 -15.56 -1.89
N VAL A 64 0.75 -14.75 -0.83
CA VAL A 64 1.94 -14.16 -0.19
C VAL A 64 2.53 -15.20 0.78
N VAL A 65 3.27 -16.17 0.22
CA VAL A 65 3.80 -17.33 0.97
C VAL A 65 4.52 -16.96 2.26
N PRO A 66 5.41 -15.94 2.31
CA PRO A 66 6.07 -15.57 3.57
C PRO A 66 5.10 -15.16 4.70
N ASN A 67 3.94 -14.59 4.34
CA ASN A 67 2.93 -14.20 5.33
C ASN A 67 2.10 -15.41 5.81
N LEU A 68 1.88 -16.39 4.92
CA LEU A 68 1.27 -17.67 5.29
C LEU A 68 2.16 -18.43 6.27
N ASP A 69 3.45 -18.52 5.98
CA ASP A 69 4.45 -19.15 6.85
C ASP A 69 4.49 -18.48 8.22
N ALA A 70 4.50 -17.13 8.25
CA ALA A 70 4.47 -16.36 9.49
C ALA A 70 3.23 -16.64 10.35
N LEU A 71 2.06 -16.88 9.73
CA LEU A 71 0.84 -17.27 10.46
C LEU A 71 0.92 -18.73 10.95
N ILE A 72 1.45 -19.65 10.14
CA ILE A 72 1.63 -21.06 10.54
C ILE A 72 2.58 -21.17 11.73
N ASP A 73 3.65 -20.38 11.74
CA ASP A 73 4.65 -20.35 12.82
C ASP A 73 4.18 -19.59 14.08
N ALA A 74 2.95 -19.08 14.08
CA ALA A 74 2.38 -18.29 15.17
C ALA A 74 1.28 -19.08 15.93
N PRO A 75 1.62 -20.00 16.86
CA PRO A 75 0.68 -20.95 17.48
C PRO A 75 -0.46 -20.28 18.28
N ASN A 76 -0.28 -19.02 18.69
CA ASN A 76 -1.29 -18.24 19.42
C ASN A 76 -2.04 -17.22 18.56
N ALA A 77 -1.86 -17.27 17.24
CA ALA A 77 -2.59 -16.45 16.30
C ALA A 77 -3.57 -17.31 15.48
N ALA A 78 -4.67 -16.69 15.07
CA ALA A 78 -5.65 -17.31 14.19
C ALA A 78 -6.22 -16.27 13.22
N GLY A 79 -6.53 -16.70 11.99
CA GLY A 79 -7.27 -15.87 11.05
C GLY A 79 -8.71 -15.67 11.54
N PHE A 80 -9.12 -14.42 11.66
CA PHE A 80 -10.46 -14.05 12.12
C PHE A 80 -11.39 -13.70 10.95
N ALA A 81 -10.87 -12.94 9.98
CA ALA A 81 -11.65 -12.49 8.83
C ALA A 81 -10.77 -12.28 7.61
N ARG A 82 -11.39 -12.26 6.44
CA ARG A 82 -10.77 -11.87 5.17
C ARG A 82 -11.32 -10.52 4.75
N ILE A 83 -10.41 -9.58 4.45
CA ILE A 83 -10.72 -8.26 3.91
C ILE A 83 -10.25 -8.23 2.46
N SER A 84 -11.13 -7.82 1.55
CA SER A 84 -10.79 -7.60 0.15
C SER A 84 -10.60 -6.11 -0.12
N VAL A 85 -9.52 -5.76 -0.82
CA VAL A 85 -9.20 -4.41 -1.25
C VAL A 85 -8.97 -4.43 -2.75
N ASP A 86 -9.59 -3.51 -3.46
CA ASP A 86 -9.32 -3.32 -4.88
C ASP A 86 -7.95 -2.65 -5.03
N VAL A 87 -7.04 -3.34 -5.73
CA VAL A 87 -5.71 -2.82 -6.02
C VAL A 87 -5.79 -1.96 -7.27
N ALA A 88 -5.97 -0.66 -7.08
CA ALA A 88 -5.95 0.34 -8.13
C ALA A 88 -4.81 1.32 -7.89
N PHE A 89 -4.08 1.64 -8.96
CA PHE A 89 -2.99 2.61 -8.93
C PHE A 89 -3.43 3.93 -9.52
N ASN A 90 -3.18 5.02 -8.79
CA ASN A 90 -3.23 6.37 -9.30
C ASN A 90 -1.80 6.89 -9.52
N ALA A 91 -1.65 7.79 -10.49
CA ALA A 91 -0.42 8.52 -10.72
C ALA A 91 -0.49 9.89 -10.05
N PHE A 92 0.54 10.22 -9.29
CA PHE A 92 0.62 11.45 -8.51
C PHE A 92 1.85 12.27 -8.88
N THR A 93 1.72 13.59 -8.68
CA THR A 93 2.83 14.54 -8.66
C THR A 93 2.70 15.49 -7.48
N VAL A 94 3.74 16.25 -7.18
CA VAL A 94 3.64 17.32 -6.18
C VAL A 94 2.70 18.42 -6.70
N ARG A 95 2.04 19.13 -5.79
CA ARG A 95 1.05 20.15 -6.14
C ARG A 95 1.57 21.17 -7.14
N GLY A 96 0.70 21.53 -8.07
CA GLY A 96 0.93 22.55 -9.08
C GLY A 96 1.72 22.10 -10.31
N HIS A 97 1.97 20.78 -10.45
CA HIS A 97 2.59 20.21 -11.64
C HIS A 97 1.57 19.41 -12.46
N SER A 98 1.78 19.37 -13.76
CA SER A 98 0.99 18.59 -14.72
C SER A 98 1.78 17.40 -15.23
N ILE A 99 1.12 16.49 -15.93
CA ILE A 99 1.79 15.35 -16.58
C ILE A 99 2.84 15.81 -17.61
N TYR A 100 2.62 16.96 -18.26
CA TYR A 100 3.57 17.51 -19.23
C TYR A 100 4.88 17.94 -18.58
N ASP A 101 4.84 18.44 -17.32
CA ASP A 101 6.04 18.80 -16.55
C ASP A 101 6.84 17.56 -16.12
N CYS A 102 6.19 16.40 -16.12
CA CYS A 102 6.76 15.12 -15.69
C CYS A 102 7.23 14.24 -16.87
N THR A 103 6.86 14.55 -18.12
CA THR A 103 7.20 13.74 -19.30
C THR A 103 8.70 13.52 -19.41
N GLY A 104 9.12 12.26 -19.60
CA GLY A 104 10.53 11.86 -19.69
C GLY A 104 11.28 11.78 -18.35
N ASN A 105 10.62 12.11 -17.24
CA ASN A 105 11.20 12.11 -15.90
C ASN A 105 10.91 10.77 -15.17
N PRO A 106 11.56 10.55 -14.01
CA PRO A 106 11.33 9.33 -13.24
C PRO A 106 9.89 9.16 -12.75
N VAL A 107 9.42 7.89 -12.78
CA VAL A 107 8.23 7.42 -12.10
C VAL A 107 8.62 6.38 -11.06
N SER A 108 8.27 6.64 -9.80
CA SER A 108 8.66 5.80 -8.67
C SER A 108 7.46 4.99 -8.16
N ALA A 109 7.69 3.71 -7.92
CA ALA A 109 6.76 2.80 -7.23
C ALA A 109 7.51 1.54 -6.78
N HIS A 110 6.85 0.70 -6.00
CA HIS A 110 7.33 -0.67 -5.77
C HIS A 110 7.46 -1.41 -7.12
N PRO A 111 8.45 -2.31 -7.31
CA PRO A 111 8.61 -3.05 -8.56
C PRO A 111 7.34 -3.69 -9.11
N HIS A 112 6.49 -4.26 -8.24
CA HIS A 112 5.21 -4.82 -8.64
C HIS A 112 4.22 -3.76 -9.15
N GLY A 113 4.23 -2.55 -8.59
CA GLY A 113 3.42 -1.42 -9.08
C GLY A 113 3.90 -0.93 -10.44
N LEU A 114 5.22 -0.83 -10.64
CA LEU A 114 5.79 -0.48 -11.94
C LEU A 114 5.42 -1.52 -13.02
N ALA A 115 5.46 -2.81 -12.68
CA ALA A 115 5.12 -3.90 -13.58
C ALA A 115 3.62 -3.95 -13.96
N GLN A 116 2.74 -3.37 -13.15
CA GLN A 116 1.30 -3.31 -13.38
C GLN A 116 0.83 -2.03 -14.09
N CYS A 117 1.72 -1.07 -14.37
CA CYS A 117 1.38 0.23 -14.98
C CYS A 117 2.23 0.52 -16.23
N THR A 118 2.59 -0.51 -16.97
CA THR A 118 3.57 -0.41 -18.07
C THR A 118 3.06 0.47 -19.22
N ARG A 119 1.77 0.41 -19.51
CA ARG A 119 1.15 1.22 -20.56
C ARG A 119 1.22 2.71 -20.23
N PHE A 120 0.79 3.11 -19.03
CA PHE A 120 0.85 4.50 -18.57
C PHE A 120 2.30 5.04 -18.61
N ILE A 121 3.26 4.24 -18.12
CA ILE A 121 4.69 4.59 -18.11
C ILE A 121 5.20 4.84 -19.54
N ALA A 122 4.84 3.97 -20.49
CA ALA A 122 5.25 4.07 -21.87
C ALA A 122 4.59 5.26 -22.58
N GLU A 123 3.30 5.49 -22.43
CA GLU A 123 2.53 6.58 -23.04
C GLU A 123 3.09 7.97 -22.67
N HIS A 124 3.58 8.12 -21.44
CA HIS A 124 4.15 9.38 -20.95
C HIS A 124 5.68 9.43 -20.98
N HIS A 125 6.31 8.40 -21.59
CA HIS A 125 7.79 8.29 -21.72
C HIS A 125 8.50 8.37 -20.36
N LEU A 126 7.86 7.92 -19.27
CA LEU A 126 8.41 7.98 -17.93
C LEU A 126 9.53 6.93 -17.75
N GLN A 127 10.46 7.21 -16.82
CA GLN A 127 11.59 6.33 -16.51
C GLN A 127 11.33 5.59 -15.19
N PRO A 128 11.13 4.26 -15.19
CA PRO A 128 10.86 3.51 -13.98
C PRO A 128 12.01 3.59 -12.96
N GLU A 129 11.70 3.99 -11.72
CA GLU A 129 12.64 4.04 -10.59
C GLU A 129 12.04 3.26 -9.41
N PRO A 130 12.62 2.09 -9.03
CA PRO A 130 12.11 1.29 -7.95
C PRO A 130 12.17 1.99 -6.59
N ALA A 131 11.08 1.86 -5.80
CA ALA A 131 10.99 2.31 -4.42
C ALA A 131 10.68 1.13 -3.49
N SER A 132 10.92 1.30 -2.19
CA SER A 132 10.67 0.27 -1.18
C SER A 132 9.19 -0.08 -1.01
N SER A 133 8.29 0.88 -1.33
CA SER A 133 6.83 0.68 -1.41
C SER A 133 6.20 1.78 -2.26
N ASN A 134 4.97 1.56 -2.73
CA ASN A 134 4.21 2.59 -3.45
C ASN A 134 3.95 3.81 -2.57
N ALA A 135 3.63 3.60 -1.31
CA ALA A 135 3.41 4.68 -0.35
C ALA A 135 4.69 5.48 -0.06
N ALA A 136 5.86 4.80 0.03
CA ALA A 136 7.14 5.49 0.18
C ALA A 136 7.48 6.34 -1.04
N ALA A 137 7.20 5.84 -2.26
CA ALA A 137 7.36 6.61 -3.49
C ALA A 137 6.51 7.88 -3.49
N CYS A 138 5.27 7.80 -3.02
CA CYS A 138 4.37 8.95 -2.90
C CYS A 138 4.86 9.94 -1.82
N ARG A 139 5.22 9.44 -0.64
CA ARG A 139 5.69 10.27 0.48
C ARG A 139 6.96 11.06 0.13
N ASP A 140 7.89 10.42 -0.56
CA ASP A 140 9.22 10.98 -0.86
C ASP A 140 9.27 11.64 -2.25
N LEU A 141 8.10 11.87 -2.87
CA LEU A 141 7.95 12.42 -4.22
C LEU A 141 8.55 13.84 -4.33
N LYS A 142 9.26 14.07 -5.42
CA LYS A 142 9.93 15.35 -5.71
C LYS A 142 9.27 16.06 -6.90
N PRO A 143 9.38 17.41 -7.00
CA PRO A 143 8.86 18.16 -8.12
C PRO A 143 9.33 17.60 -9.48
N GLY A 144 8.43 17.58 -10.47
CA GLY A 144 8.69 17.09 -11.82
C GLY A 144 8.79 15.57 -11.96
N ARG A 145 8.49 14.81 -10.90
CA ARG A 145 8.45 13.35 -10.92
C ARG A 145 7.03 12.83 -10.72
N VAL A 146 6.85 11.56 -11.04
CA VAL A 146 5.59 10.83 -10.83
C VAL A 146 5.80 9.74 -9.77
N ALA A 147 4.80 9.50 -8.94
CA ALA A 147 4.71 8.32 -8.11
C ALA A 147 3.42 7.55 -8.41
N LEU A 148 3.47 6.22 -8.32
CA LEU A 148 2.30 5.36 -8.44
C LEU A 148 1.96 4.76 -7.08
N GLY A 149 0.69 4.88 -6.69
CA GLY A 149 0.24 4.36 -5.41
C GLY A 149 -1.28 4.29 -5.28
N PRO A 150 -1.78 3.78 -4.14
CA PRO A 150 -3.21 3.81 -3.83
C PRO A 150 -3.76 5.24 -3.80
N SER A 151 -5.05 5.40 -4.10
CA SER A 151 -5.73 6.71 -4.06
C SER A 151 -5.53 7.48 -2.74
N LEU A 152 -5.46 6.74 -1.63
CA LEU A 152 -5.20 7.27 -0.29
C LEU A 152 -3.92 8.13 -0.20
N CYS A 153 -2.90 7.85 -1.02
CA CYS A 153 -1.64 8.61 -1.02
C CYS A 153 -1.83 10.08 -1.43
N GLY A 154 -2.76 10.39 -2.33
CA GLY A 154 -3.03 11.76 -2.77
C GLY A 154 -3.41 12.67 -1.61
N GLU A 155 -4.35 12.23 -0.78
CA GLU A 155 -4.82 12.98 0.38
C GLU A 155 -3.78 12.99 1.51
N LEU A 156 -3.19 11.83 1.82
CA LEU A 156 -2.26 11.65 2.92
C LEU A 156 -0.96 12.46 2.77
N TYR A 157 -0.47 12.60 1.54
CA TYR A 157 0.79 13.26 1.24
C TYR A 157 0.63 14.59 0.50
N ASP A 158 -0.61 15.08 0.40
CA ASP A 158 -0.93 16.37 -0.21
C ASP A 158 -0.44 16.47 -1.68
N LEU A 159 -0.76 15.45 -2.49
CA LEU A 159 -0.34 15.33 -3.87
C LEU A 159 -1.48 15.61 -4.84
N ASP A 160 -1.14 16.11 -6.02
CA ASP A 160 -2.09 16.20 -7.15
C ASP A 160 -2.16 14.87 -7.89
N THR A 161 -3.39 14.41 -8.16
CA THR A 161 -3.64 13.23 -8.99
C THR A 161 -3.53 13.60 -10.47
N LEU A 162 -2.59 13.00 -11.18
CA LEU A 162 -2.40 13.17 -12.63
C LEU A 162 -3.36 12.29 -13.44
N ALA A 163 -3.56 11.05 -12.99
CA ALA A 163 -4.45 10.08 -13.58
C ALA A 163 -4.88 9.05 -12.54
N GLU A 164 -6.10 8.53 -12.69
CA GLU A 164 -6.63 7.46 -11.87
C GLU A 164 -6.64 6.14 -12.63
N HIS A 165 -6.57 5.02 -11.89
CA HIS A 165 -6.67 3.67 -12.45
C HIS A 165 -5.69 3.42 -13.61
N VAL A 166 -4.40 3.73 -13.38
CA VAL A 166 -3.34 3.66 -14.41
C VAL A 166 -2.75 2.27 -14.61
N GLN A 167 -3.24 1.26 -13.89
CA GLN A 167 -2.84 -0.14 -14.10
C GLN A 167 -3.35 -0.67 -15.46
N ASP A 168 -2.60 -1.64 -16.01
CA ASP A 168 -2.83 -2.28 -17.31
C ASP A 168 -4.10 -3.16 -17.36
#